data_6ed73332b51e48450b380674d147dfae
#
_entry.id   6ed73332b51e48450b380674d147dfae
#
_cell.length_a   1.000
_cell.length_b   1.000
_cell.length_c   1.000
_cell.angle_alpha   90.00
_cell.angle_beta   90.00
_cell.angle_gamma   90.00
#
_symmetry.space_group_name_H-M   'P 1'
#
loop_
_entity.id
_entity.type
_entity.pdbx_description
1 polymer ?
#
loop_
_entity_poly.entity_id
_entity_poly.type
_entity_poly.pdbx_seq_one_letter_code
_entity_poly.pdbx_strand_id
1 'polypeptide(L)'
;MSKNAKDISREDVKSNLDELYSNVENFRESKSFQQMLDFVSSFKKLSPYNAFLLYQQRPGARYVLNASQWLKLYKRKIKPNARPLIILVPFGRVDYVYDISDTYPADDNNNPSLFAETDEEILSSIIESFKTDGYEPKVEMSHLEESMKYHGIIIDANFNAGNDYAGRIEVLGDYHPKMTVQYKRINISITANYLLSIRDNAQCGEAFATAVHELGHLFCHHLTAVPRKAWEVRYLDHASKEFEAESVSYIVCARLGIKTTSADYLSGYCKKNQTIPYISVENIFTACNHILNMIEGTPLKQGILYKYDDNFKRYIDSI
;
A
#
# COMPACT_ATOMS: atom_id res chain seq x y z
N MET A 1 30.27 -3.38 -23.99
CA MET A 1 30.54 -2.13 -23.24
C MET A 1 29.40 -1.90 -22.29
N SER A 2 29.65 -2.08 -21.00
CA SER A 2 28.62 -1.87 -19.93
C SER A 2 28.42 -0.37 -19.76
N LYS A 3 27.21 0.14 -20.05
CA LYS A 3 26.86 1.54 -19.72
C LYS A 3 26.95 1.70 -18.20
N ASN A 4 27.72 2.66 -17.74
CA ASN A 4 27.80 3.02 -16.32
C ASN A 4 26.43 3.54 -15.86
N ALA A 5 26.06 3.28 -14.60
CA ALA A 5 24.77 3.67 -13.98
C ALA A 5 24.47 5.20 -14.04
N LYS A 6 25.40 6.03 -14.51
CA LYS A 6 25.24 7.48 -14.72
C LYS A 6 24.63 7.87 -16.06
N ASP A 7 24.51 6.94 -17.02
CA ASP A 7 24.10 7.24 -18.39
C ASP A 7 22.66 6.83 -18.74
N ILE A 8 21.84 6.49 -17.73
CA ILE A 8 20.43 6.17 -17.97
C ILE A 8 19.66 7.49 -18.08
N SER A 9 19.15 7.78 -19.27
CA SER A 9 18.38 9.00 -19.54
C SER A 9 16.98 8.93 -18.88
N ARG A 10 16.34 10.09 -18.68
CA ARG A 10 14.93 10.14 -18.22
C ARG A 10 13.99 9.40 -19.20
N GLU A 11 14.32 9.36 -20.48
CA GLU A 11 13.55 8.65 -21.50
C GLU A 11 13.70 7.14 -21.39
N ASP A 12 14.91 6.64 -21.06
CA ASP A 12 15.14 5.21 -20.81
C ASP A 12 14.35 4.74 -19.56
N VAL A 13 14.29 5.56 -18.51
CA VAL A 13 13.52 5.27 -17.29
C VAL A 13 12.02 5.25 -17.60
N LYS A 14 11.53 6.21 -18.38
CA LYS A 14 10.12 6.28 -18.79
C LYS A 14 9.74 5.11 -19.68
N SER A 15 10.56 4.78 -20.67
CA SER A 15 10.35 3.63 -21.56
C SER A 15 10.32 2.30 -20.78
N ASN A 16 11.23 2.12 -19.82
CA ASN A 16 11.24 0.93 -18.97
C ASN A 16 10.01 0.86 -18.02
N LEU A 17 9.53 2.00 -17.55
CA LEU A 17 8.29 2.08 -16.76
C LEU A 17 7.07 1.79 -17.64
N ASP A 18 7.00 2.33 -18.85
CA ASP A 18 5.91 2.08 -19.79
C ASP A 18 5.87 0.59 -20.21
N GLU A 19 7.02 -0.05 -20.37
CA GLU A 19 7.13 -1.50 -20.60
C GLU A 19 6.69 -2.31 -19.37
N LEU A 20 7.06 -1.88 -18.17
CA LEU A 20 6.58 -2.48 -16.91
C LEU A 20 5.07 -2.34 -16.75
N TYR A 21 4.48 -1.21 -17.16
CA TYR A 21 3.04 -1.00 -17.16
C TYR A 21 2.32 -1.86 -18.20
N SER A 22 2.87 -2.02 -19.40
CA SER A 22 2.27 -2.86 -20.45
C SER A 22 2.23 -4.35 -20.05
N ASN A 23 3.18 -4.79 -19.23
CA ASN A 23 3.21 -6.15 -18.70
C ASN A 23 2.10 -6.44 -17.66
N VAL A 24 1.42 -5.42 -17.14
CA VAL A 24 0.27 -5.60 -16.21
C VAL A 24 -0.88 -6.37 -16.87
N GLU A 25 -1.07 -6.24 -18.19
CA GLU A 25 -2.06 -7.03 -18.93
C GLU A 25 -1.77 -8.54 -18.91
N ASN A 26 -0.53 -8.95 -18.63
CA ASN A 26 -0.14 -10.34 -18.57
C ASN A 26 -0.54 -11.06 -17.26
N PHE A 27 -1.03 -10.32 -16.23
CA PHE A 27 -1.50 -10.92 -14.98
C PHE A 27 -2.94 -11.44 -15.01
N ARG A 28 -3.47 -11.78 -16.18
CA ARG A 28 -4.83 -12.34 -16.28
C ARG A 28 -4.95 -13.77 -15.76
N GLU A 29 -3.82 -14.47 -15.54
CA GLU A 29 -3.85 -15.77 -14.90
C GLU A 29 -3.92 -15.61 -13.36
N SER A 30 -4.93 -16.20 -12.78
CA SER A 30 -5.25 -16.11 -11.37
C SER A 30 -4.12 -16.52 -10.41
N LYS A 31 -3.31 -17.51 -10.81
CA LYS A 31 -2.19 -18.00 -9.99
C LYS A 31 -1.03 -17.00 -9.93
N SER A 32 -0.70 -16.36 -11.04
CA SER A 32 0.36 -15.35 -11.09
C SER A 32 -0.04 -14.07 -10.35
N PHE A 33 -1.32 -13.73 -10.37
CA PHE A 33 -1.85 -12.61 -9.60
C PHE A 33 -1.73 -12.84 -8.09
N GLN A 34 -2.12 -14.03 -7.59
CA GLN A 34 -1.97 -14.35 -6.16
C GLN A 34 -0.50 -14.31 -5.72
N GLN A 35 0.41 -14.88 -6.51
CA GLN A 35 1.85 -14.82 -6.22
C GLN A 35 2.38 -13.38 -6.14
N MET A 36 1.88 -12.50 -7.01
CA MET A 36 2.21 -11.08 -6.96
C MET A 36 1.69 -10.42 -5.68
N LEU A 37 0.45 -10.68 -5.28
CA LEU A 37 -0.13 -10.14 -4.04
C LEU A 37 0.68 -10.60 -2.81
N ASP A 38 1.03 -11.89 -2.75
CA ASP A 38 1.84 -12.46 -1.67
C ASP A 38 3.21 -11.78 -1.59
N PHE A 39 3.87 -11.61 -2.75
CA PHE A 39 5.14 -10.91 -2.85
C PHE A 39 5.04 -9.47 -2.37
N VAL A 40 4.07 -8.69 -2.88
CA VAL A 40 3.86 -7.29 -2.49
C VAL A 40 3.58 -7.17 -1.00
N SER A 41 2.84 -8.11 -0.43
CA SER A 41 2.52 -8.13 1.00
C SER A 41 3.75 -8.42 1.88
N SER A 42 4.73 -9.17 1.37
CA SER A 42 5.95 -9.53 2.12
C SER A 42 6.92 -8.36 2.30
N PHE A 43 6.93 -7.37 1.42
CA PHE A 43 7.85 -6.23 1.46
C PHE A 43 7.29 -5.06 2.29
N LYS A 44 7.15 -5.24 3.60
CA LYS A 44 6.49 -4.29 4.52
C LYS A 44 7.10 -2.89 4.54
N LYS A 45 8.42 -2.75 4.33
CA LYS A 45 9.14 -1.44 4.36
C LYS A 45 9.18 -0.70 3.02
N LEU A 46 8.69 -1.30 1.95
CA LEU A 46 8.53 -0.65 0.66
C LEU A 46 7.08 -0.26 0.43
N SER A 47 6.85 0.82 -0.31
CA SER A 47 5.48 1.08 -0.78
C SER A 47 4.98 -0.11 -1.60
N PRO A 48 3.67 -0.41 -1.59
CA PRO A 48 3.10 -1.50 -2.40
C PRO A 48 3.47 -1.40 -3.87
N TYR A 49 3.50 -0.19 -4.41
CA TYR A 49 3.90 0.07 -5.78
C TYR A 49 5.38 -0.31 -6.05
N ASN A 50 6.30 0.05 -5.17
CA ASN A 50 7.70 -0.33 -5.30
C ASN A 50 7.91 -1.84 -5.14
N ALA A 51 7.18 -2.49 -4.25
CA ALA A 51 7.20 -3.95 -4.14
C ALA A 51 6.71 -4.62 -5.43
N PHE A 52 5.68 -4.07 -6.07
CA PHE A 52 5.23 -4.52 -7.39
C PHE A 52 6.30 -4.32 -8.47
N LEU A 53 6.95 -3.15 -8.53
CA LEU A 53 8.07 -2.93 -9.46
C LEU A 53 9.19 -3.94 -9.27
N LEU A 54 9.50 -4.31 -8.02
CA LEU A 54 10.47 -5.38 -7.73
C LEU A 54 9.99 -6.74 -8.24
N TYR A 55 8.71 -7.07 -8.03
CA TYR A 55 8.14 -8.32 -8.52
C TYR A 55 8.30 -8.46 -10.04
N GLN A 56 8.04 -7.39 -10.78
CA GLN A 56 8.22 -7.36 -12.22
C GLN A 56 9.67 -7.59 -12.67
N GLN A 57 10.63 -7.06 -11.92
CA GLN A 57 12.05 -7.16 -12.24
C GLN A 57 12.66 -8.48 -11.75
N ARG A 58 12.24 -8.95 -10.56
CA ARG A 58 12.77 -10.17 -9.91
C ARG A 58 11.75 -10.78 -8.95
N PRO A 59 10.88 -11.68 -9.42
CA PRO A 59 9.86 -12.33 -8.56
C PRO A 59 10.43 -13.13 -7.39
N GLY A 60 11.72 -13.53 -7.47
CA GLY A 60 12.42 -14.25 -6.41
C GLY A 60 13.20 -13.37 -5.43
N ALA A 61 13.10 -12.03 -5.50
CA ALA A 61 13.75 -11.17 -4.53
C ALA A 61 13.18 -11.39 -3.13
N ARG A 62 14.05 -11.40 -2.11
CA ARG A 62 13.66 -11.70 -0.73
C ARG A 62 13.76 -10.48 0.19
N TYR A 63 14.80 -9.69 0.04
CA TYR A 63 15.03 -8.47 0.80
C TYR A 63 15.97 -7.53 0.06
N VAL A 64 15.59 -6.27 -0.09
CA VAL A 64 16.35 -5.32 -0.89
C VAL A 64 16.74 -4.07 -0.12
N LEU A 65 17.96 -3.64 -0.31
CA LEU A 65 18.51 -2.38 0.19
C LEU A 65 19.44 -1.78 -0.86
N ASN A 66 19.72 -0.48 -0.75
CA ASN A 66 20.78 0.11 -1.55
C ASN A 66 22.17 -0.31 -1.03
N ALA A 67 23.20 -0.12 -1.86
CA ALA A 67 24.56 -0.58 -1.54
C ALA A 67 25.10 0.01 -0.22
N SER A 68 24.79 1.28 0.06
CA SER A 68 25.19 1.95 1.31
C SER A 68 24.54 1.34 2.54
N GLN A 69 23.26 1.00 2.44
CA GLN A 69 22.50 0.35 3.52
C GLN A 69 23.01 -1.08 3.77
N TRP A 70 23.28 -1.86 2.72
CA TRP A 70 23.90 -3.18 2.88
C TRP A 70 25.20 -3.14 3.63
N LEU A 71 26.08 -2.20 3.26
CA LEU A 71 27.38 -2.05 3.95
C LEU A 71 27.20 -1.58 5.40
N LYS A 72 26.35 -0.59 5.65
CA LYS A 72 26.17 0.02 6.96
C LYS A 72 25.49 -0.90 7.97
N LEU A 73 24.38 -1.55 7.57
CA LEU A 73 23.52 -2.31 8.46
C LEU A 73 23.99 -3.76 8.64
N TYR A 74 24.43 -4.40 7.55
CA TYR A 74 24.72 -5.83 7.51
C TYR A 74 26.18 -6.17 7.20
N LYS A 75 27.06 -5.12 7.05
CA LYS A 75 28.48 -5.33 6.69
C LYS A 75 28.64 -6.17 5.43
N ARG A 76 27.80 -5.93 4.43
CA ARG A 76 27.81 -6.65 3.16
C ARG A 76 28.12 -5.72 1.98
N LYS A 77 28.87 -6.23 1.02
CA LYS A 77 29.21 -5.55 -0.25
C LYS A 77 28.39 -6.16 -1.39
N ILE A 78 28.19 -5.38 -2.42
CA ILE A 78 27.48 -5.85 -3.63
C ILE A 78 28.45 -6.70 -4.47
N LYS A 79 27.99 -7.86 -4.94
CA LYS A 79 28.75 -8.74 -5.83
C LYS A 79 29.15 -8.03 -7.10
N PRO A 80 30.37 -8.28 -7.63
CA PRO A 80 30.74 -7.80 -8.95
C PRO A 80 29.71 -8.25 -9.99
N ASN A 81 29.33 -7.35 -10.90
CA ASN A 81 28.35 -7.59 -11.96
C ASN A 81 26.88 -7.84 -11.49
N ALA A 82 26.56 -7.66 -10.21
CA ALA A 82 25.17 -7.67 -9.76
C ALA A 82 24.37 -6.57 -10.48
N ARG A 83 23.18 -6.92 -10.95
CA ARG A 83 22.28 -5.96 -11.62
C ARG A 83 21.38 -5.32 -10.58
N PRO A 84 21.38 -3.98 -10.48
CA PRO A 84 20.46 -3.29 -9.57
C PRO A 84 19.01 -3.49 -9.98
N LEU A 85 18.14 -3.50 -9.00
CA LEU A 85 16.70 -3.36 -9.16
C LEU A 85 16.32 -1.89 -8.97
N ILE A 86 15.32 -1.43 -9.70
CA ILE A 86 14.89 -0.03 -9.73
C ILE A 86 13.64 0.14 -8.87
N ILE A 87 13.66 1.14 -7.99
CA ILE A 87 12.49 1.60 -7.25
C ILE A 87 12.30 3.12 -7.45
N LEU A 88 11.07 3.59 -7.26
CA LEU A 88 10.76 5.01 -7.32
C LEU A 88 10.90 5.64 -5.94
N VAL A 89 11.50 6.83 -5.92
CA VAL A 89 11.55 7.68 -4.73
C VAL A 89 10.85 9.01 -4.99
N PRO A 90 10.50 9.78 -3.96
CA PRO A 90 9.78 11.05 -4.12
C PRO A 90 10.38 11.95 -5.20
N PHE A 91 9.51 12.72 -5.85
CA PHE A 91 9.84 13.66 -6.95
C PHE A 91 10.28 12.98 -8.26
N GLY A 92 9.81 11.77 -8.55
CA GLY A 92 10.03 11.08 -9.82
C GLY A 92 11.48 10.67 -10.08
N ARG A 93 12.29 10.57 -9.02
CA ARG A 93 13.65 10.01 -9.09
C ARG A 93 13.60 8.50 -8.92
N VAL A 94 14.65 7.83 -9.37
CA VAL A 94 14.85 6.40 -9.13
C VAL A 94 15.96 6.18 -8.10
N ASP A 95 15.87 5.10 -7.34
CA ASP A 95 16.95 4.57 -6.53
C ASP A 95 17.25 3.13 -6.96
N TYR A 96 18.47 2.70 -6.70
CA TYR A 96 18.98 1.39 -7.06
C TYR A 96 19.14 0.54 -5.82
N VAL A 97 18.47 -0.60 -5.82
CA VAL A 97 18.51 -1.55 -4.71
C VAL A 97 19.01 -2.90 -5.20
N TYR A 98 19.53 -3.70 -4.27
CA TYR A 98 20.08 -5.02 -4.53
C TYR A 98 19.44 -6.01 -3.57
N ASP A 99 19.07 -7.18 -4.06
CA ASP A 99 18.59 -8.26 -3.24
C ASP A 99 19.73 -8.84 -2.37
N ILE A 100 19.39 -9.45 -1.26
CA ILE A 100 20.37 -10.11 -0.37
C ILE A 100 21.24 -11.10 -1.13
N SER A 101 20.69 -11.81 -2.11
CA SER A 101 21.42 -12.75 -2.97
C SER A 101 22.48 -12.09 -3.85
N ASP A 102 22.41 -10.78 -4.06
CA ASP A 102 23.39 -9.98 -4.81
C ASP A 102 24.56 -9.50 -3.92
N THR A 103 24.60 -9.90 -2.69
CA THR A 103 25.58 -9.41 -1.70
C THR A 103 26.49 -10.51 -1.18
N TYR A 104 27.59 -10.12 -0.56
CA TYR A 104 28.49 -11.00 0.17
C TYR A 104 29.06 -10.26 1.38
N PRO A 105 29.50 -10.98 2.43
CA PRO A 105 30.14 -10.36 3.61
C PRO A 105 31.33 -9.49 3.21
N ALA A 106 31.44 -8.31 3.80
CA ALA A 106 32.60 -7.46 3.58
C ALA A 106 33.76 -8.00 4.44
N ASP A 107 34.81 -8.50 3.80
CA ASP A 107 36.03 -8.87 4.52
C ASP A 107 36.64 -7.65 5.23
N ASP A 108 36.75 -7.70 6.55
CA ASP A 108 37.72 -6.88 7.25
C ASP A 108 39.10 -7.49 6.99
N ASN A 109 40.01 -6.72 6.40
CA ASN A 109 41.34 -7.15 5.96
C ASN A 109 42.23 -7.82 7.03
N ASN A 110 41.74 -8.03 8.26
CA ASN A 110 42.49 -8.65 9.35
C ASN A 110 41.80 -9.84 10.03
N ASN A 111 40.58 -10.19 9.63
CA ASN A 111 39.93 -11.40 10.16
C ASN A 111 38.87 -11.86 9.15
N PRO A 112 39.11 -12.93 8.39
CA PRO A 112 38.01 -13.55 7.64
C PRO A 112 36.99 -13.96 8.67
N SER A 113 35.87 -13.27 8.68
CA SER A 113 34.82 -13.46 9.68
C SER A 113 34.25 -14.88 9.50
N LEU A 114 34.78 -15.81 10.30
CA LEU A 114 34.18 -17.14 10.57
C LEU A 114 32.76 -17.01 11.14
N PHE A 115 32.31 -15.79 11.42
CA PHE A 115 31.04 -15.41 12.03
C PHE A 115 30.20 -14.44 11.16
N ALA A 116 30.46 -14.36 9.84
CA ALA A 116 29.56 -13.59 8.96
C ALA A 116 28.19 -14.29 8.92
N GLU A 117 27.16 -13.55 9.33
CA GLU A 117 25.76 -14.04 9.23
C GLU A 117 25.46 -14.52 7.82
N THR A 118 24.85 -15.69 7.72
CA THR A 118 24.37 -16.24 6.45
C THR A 118 23.17 -15.43 5.96
N ASP A 119 22.84 -15.55 4.68
CA ASP A 119 21.64 -14.93 4.11
C ASP A 119 20.37 -15.34 4.89
N GLU A 120 20.29 -16.59 5.34
CA GLU A 120 19.14 -17.11 6.08
C GLU A 120 19.06 -16.57 7.52
N GLU A 121 20.17 -16.37 8.20
CA GLU A 121 20.21 -15.74 9.52
C GLU A 121 19.77 -14.28 9.45
N ILE A 122 20.27 -13.52 8.47
CA ILE A 122 19.85 -12.14 8.24
C ILE A 122 18.35 -12.07 7.92
N LEU A 123 17.84 -12.91 7.02
CA LEU A 123 16.42 -12.95 6.69
C LEU A 123 15.55 -13.33 7.89
N SER A 124 15.98 -14.28 8.69
CA SER A 124 15.29 -14.69 9.91
C SER A 124 15.21 -13.55 10.93
N SER A 125 16.31 -12.82 11.13
CA SER A 125 16.36 -11.63 11.98
C SER A 125 15.41 -10.53 11.50
N ILE A 126 15.34 -10.30 10.18
CA ILE A 126 14.43 -9.33 9.58
C ILE A 126 12.97 -9.75 9.79
N ILE A 127 12.64 -11.02 9.53
CA ILE A 127 11.29 -11.56 9.73
C ILE A 127 10.88 -11.43 11.20
N GLU A 128 11.78 -11.74 12.12
CA GLU A 128 11.53 -11.63 13.56
C GLU A 128 11.30 -10.18 13.98
N SER A 129 12.05 -9.22 13.42
CA SER A 129 11.82 -7.79 13.69
C SER A 129 10.41 -7.33 13.29
N PHE A 130 9.83 -7.93 12.25
CA PHE A 130 8.45 -7.65 11.87
C PHE A 130 7.39 -8.29 12.79
N LYS A 131 7.74 -9.36 13.49
CA LYS A 131 6.84 -9.99 14.48
C LYS A 131 6.80 -9.22 15.79
N THR A 132 7.93 -8.62 16.18
CA THR A 132 8.04 -7.82 17.42
C THR A 132 7.43 -6.44 17.29
N ASP A 133 7.33 -5.89 16.07
CA ASP A 133 6.56 -4.68 15.76
C ASP A 133 5.05 -5.01 15.73
N GLY A 134 4.55 -5.72 16.74
CA GLY A 134 3.17 -6.20 16.79
C GLY A 134 2.16 -5.08 16.60
N TYR A 135 1.55 -5.04 15.43
CA TYR A 135 0.41 -4.17 15.17
C TYR A 135 -0.78 -4.69 15.98
N GLU A 136 -1.31 -3.84 16.84
CA GLU A 136 -2.56 -4.13 17.55
C GLU A 136 -3.72 -3.56 16.73
N PRO A 137 -4.68 -4.38 16.26
CA PRO A 137 -5.79 -3.91 15.43
C PRO A 137 -6.55 -2.72 16.00
N LYS A 138 -6.63 -2.61 17.32
CA LYS A 138 -7.28 -1.47 17.99
C LYS A 138 -6.51 -0.16 17.80
N VAL A 139 -5.18 -0.20 17.87
CA VAL A 139 -4.33 0.99 17.69
C VAL A 139 -4.40 1.45 16.24
N GLU A 140 -4.28 0.51 15.31
CA GLU A 140 -4.36 0.79 13.88
C GLU A 140 -5.72 1.37 13.49
N MET A 141 -6.81 0.86 14.06
CA MET A 141 -8.15 1.39 13.81
C MET A 141 -8.27 2.83 14.28
N SER A 142 -7.74 3.18 15.48
CA SER A 142 -7.77 4.55 15.99
C SER A 142 -7.04 5.55 15.11
N HIS A 143 -5.87 5.17 14.59
CA HIS A 143 -5.11 6.01 13.65
C HIS A 143 -5.85 6.16 12.32
N LEU A 144 -6.43 5.08 11.83
CA LEU A 144 -7.22 5.09 10.60
C LEU A 144 -8.45 5.99 10.74
N GLU A 145 -9.19 5.90 11.85
CA GLU A 145 -10.35 6.75 12.15
C GLU A 145 -9.99 8.24 12.20
N GLU A 146 -8.89 8.59 12.87
CA GLU A 146 -8.45 9.99 12.92
C GLU A 146 -8.04 10.48 11.52
N SER A 147 -7.33 9.65 10.76
CA SER A 147 -6.90 10.00 9.40
C SER A 147 -8.08 10.13 8.42
N MET A 148 -9.14 9.33 8.58
CA MET A 148 -10.34 9.42 7.75
C MET A 148 -10.97 10.81 7.77
N LYS A 149 -10.94 11.51 8.90
CA LYS A 149 -11.47 12.88 9.02
C LYS A 149 -10.81 13.83 8.02
N TYR A 150 -9.50 13.67 7.76
CA TYR A 150 -8.76 14.50 6.79
C TYR A 150 -9.15 14.22 5.32
N HIS A 151 -9.87 13.13 5.11
CA HIS A 151 -10.45 12.77 3.83
C HIS A 151 -11.94 13.07 3.73
N GLY A 152 -12.53 13.68 4.78
CA GLY A 152 -13.96 13.96 4.84
C GLY A 152 -14.82 12.71 5.04
N ILE A 153 -14.30 11.70 5.73
CA ILE A 153 -14.99 10.44 6.01
C ILE A 153 -15.38 10.39 7.47
N ILE A 154 -16.64 10.11 7.77
CA ILE A 154 -17.13 9.79 9.11
C ILE A 154 -17.40 8.29 9.20
N ILE A 155 -17.31 7.74 10.42
CA ILE A 155 -17.61 6.35 10.71
C ILE A 155 -18.90 6.25 11.50
N ASP A 156 -19.79 5.33 11.09
CA ASP A 156 -20.87 4.79 11.90
C ASP A 156 -20.54 3.35 12.30
N ALA A 157 -20.08 3.19 13.53
CA ALA A 157 -19.74 1.89 14.11
C ALA A 157 -20.96 1.18 14.74
N ASN A 158 -22.15 1.77 14.67
CA ASN A 158 -23.39 1.20 15.20
C ASN A 158 -24.33 0.72 14.09
N PHE A 159 -23.78 0.47 12.92
CA PHE A 159 -24.55 0.08 11.75
C PHE A 159 -25.14 -1.33 11.94
N ASN A 160 -26.45 -1.40 12.04
CA ASN A 160 -27.19 -2.66 12.12
C ASN A 160 -27.78 -3.02 10.77
N ALA A 161 -27.01 -3.72 9.95
CA ALA A 161 -27.42 -4.17 8.61
C ALA A 161 -28.05 -5.58 8.60
N GLY A 162 -28.34 -6.17 9.76
CA GLY A 162 -28.65 -7.59 9.85
C GLY A 162 -27.39 -8.43 9.49
N ASN A 163 -27.59 -9.54 8.78
CA ASN A 163 -26.48 -10.43 8.38
C ASN A 163 -25.93 -10.18 6.98
N ASP A 164 -26.44 -9.17 6.27
CA ASP A 164 -26.22 -9.06 4.81
C ASP A 164 -24.94 -8.32 4.44
N TYR A 165 -24.43 -7.43 5.32
CA TYR A 165 -23.22 -6.62 5.02
C TYR A 165 -22.31 -6.50 6.24
N ALA A 166 -21.00 -6.64 6.04
CA ALA A 166 -19.99 -6.38 7.06
C ALA A 166 -19.76 -4.86 7.23
N GLY A 167 -19.82 -4.12 6.15
CA GLY A 167 -19.71 -2.67 6.09
C GLY A 167 -20.17 -2.10 4.77
N ARG A 168 -20.14 -0.78 4.67
CA ARG A 168 -20.46 -0.03 3.46
C ARG A 168 -19.84 1.36 3.50
N ILE A 169 -19.32 1.83 2.36
CA ILE A 169 -18.97 3.24 2.19
C ILE A 169 -19.86 3.88 1.13
N GLU A 170 -20.35 5.09 1.42
CA GLU A 170 -21.21 5.83 0.52
C GLU A 170 -20.89 7.33 0.53
N VAL A 171 -21.23 8.00 -0.56
CA VAL A 171 -21.18 9.47 -0.66
C VAL A 171 -22.39 10.01 0.09
N LEU A 172 -22.16 10.96 0.99
CA LEU A 172 -23.26 11.68 1.65
C LEU A 172 -24.04 12.50 0.62
N GLY A 173 -25.38 12.48 0.77
CA GLY A 173 -26.30 13.25 -0.08
C GLY A 173 -26.32 14.73 0.29
N ASP A 174 -27.52 15.27 0.60
CA ASP A 174 -27.68 16.70 0.89
C ASP A 174 -27.23 17.12 2.30
N TYR A 175 -27.07 16.18 3.21
CA TYR A 175 -26.64 16.46 4.58
C TYR A 175 -25.17 16.14 4.78
N HIS A 176 -24.36 17.18 5.03
CA HIS A 176 -22.92 17.08 5.27
C HIS A 176 -22.60 17.48 6.71
N PRO A 177 -22.53 16.51 7.66
CA PRO A 177 -22.18 16.81 9.04
C PRO A 177 -20.75 17.34 9.14
N LYS A 178 -20.51 18.11 10.21
CA LYS A 178 -19.19 18.66 10.49
C LYS A 178 -18.49 17.81 11.55
N MET A 179 -17.24 17.50 11.29
CA MET A 179 -16.31 16.86 12.20
C MET A 179 -15.32 17.90 12.74
N THR A 180 -14.78 17.67 13.94
CA THR A 180 -13.72 18.50 14.49
C THR A 180 -12.44 17.70 14.56
N VAL A 181 -11.36 18.26 14.02
CA VAL A 181 -9.99 17.74 14.17
C VAL A 181 -9.11 18.78 14.83
N GLN A 182 -8.12 18.33 15.60
CA GLN A 182 -7.15 19.21 16.21
C GLN A 182 -5.91 19.32 15.31
N TYR A 183 -5.54 20.55 14.95
CA TYR A 183 -4.33 20.82 14.16
C TYR A 183 -3.58 22.00 14.79
N LYS A 184 -2.29 21.83 15.11
CA LYS A 184 -1.48 22.87 15.76
C LYS A 184 -2.16 23.54 16.97
N ARG A 185 -2.85 22.78 17.83
CA ARG A 185 -3.65 23.25 18.97
C ARG A 185 -4.90 24.06 18.61
N ILE A 186 -5.32 24.08 17.35
CA ILE A 186 -6.53 24.74 16.88
C ILE A 186 -7.53 23.67 16.46
N ASN A 187 -8.80 23.85 16.85
CA ASN A 187 -9.87 22.98 16.40
C ASN A 187 -10.34 23.41 15.02
N ILE A 188 -10.25 22.53 14.04
CA ILE A 188 -10.66 22.74 12.66
C ILE A 188 -11.97 21.98 12.43
N SER A 189 -12.95 22.68 11.86
CA SER A 189 -14.21 22.05 11.42
C SER A 189 -14.06 21.55 9.98
N ILE A 190 -14.25 20.25 9.80
CA ILE A 190 -14.17 19.56 8.50
C ILE A 190 -15.56 19.07 8.11
N THR A 191 -15.96 19.31 6.88
CA THR A 191 -17.22 18.81 6.34
C THR A 191 -17.05 17.35 5.90
N ALA A 192 -17.91 16.48 6.37
CA ALA A 192 -17.94 15.08 5.92
C ALA A 192 -18.58 14.99 4.53
N ASN A 193 -17.99 14.15 3.69
CA ASN A 193 -18.43 13.90 2.32
C ASN A 193 -18.78 12.40 2.12
N TYR A 194 -18.27 11.54 2.99
CA TYR A 194 -18.47 10.10 2.92
C TYR A 194 -18.87 9.55 4.29
N LEU A 195 -19.73 8.53 4.28
CA LEU A 195 -20.09 7.75 5.45
C LEU A 195 -19.56 6.34 5.26
N LEU A 196 -18.72 5.88 6.20
CA LEU A 196 -18.29 4.50 6.30
C LEU A 196 -19.06 3.86 7.46
N SER A 197 -19.89 2.89 7.15
CA SER A 197 -20.66 2.13 8.14
C SER A 197 -20.00 0.77 8.36
N ILE A 198 -19.81 0.40 9.62
CA ILE A 198 -19.25 -0.90 10.03
C ILE A 198 -20.24 -1.56 10.98
N ARG A 199 -20.44 -2.86 10.83
CA ARG A 199 -21.36 -3.63 11.65
C ARG A 199 -20.99 -3.55 13.15
N ASP A 200 -21.97 -3.30 14.00
CA ASP A 200 -21.84 -3.03 15.44
C ASP A 200 -21.22 -4.18 16.24
N ASN A 201 -21.38 -5.43 15.79
CA ASN A 201 -20.87 -6.63 16.46
C ASN A 201 -19.55 -7.17 15.89
N ALA A 202 -18.89 -6.42 14.99
CA ALA A 202 -17.62 -6.84 14.41
C ALA A 202 -16.49 -6.82 15.46
N GLN A 203 -15.68 -7.87 15.48
CA GLN A 203 -14.44 -7.86 16.28
C GLN A 203 -13.44 -6.85 15.70
N CYS A 204 -12.51 -6.38 16.53
CA CYS A 204 -11.59 -5.30 16.15
C CYS A 204 -10.81 -5.57 14.83
N GLY A 205 -10.29 -6.78 14.64
CA GLY A 205 -9.61 -7.16 13.40
C GLY A 205 -10.56 -7.25 12.19
N GLU A 206 -11.79 -7.69 12.42
CA GLU A 206 -12.85 -7.76 11.41
C GLU A 206 -13.34 -6.36 11.01
N ALA A 207 -13.55 -5.49 11.99
CA ALA A 207 -13.92 -4.10 11.77
C ALA A 207 -12.83 -3.35 10.98
N PHE A 208 -11.56 -3.58 11.32
CA PHE A 208 -10.42 -3.02 10.60
C PHE A 208 -10.36 -3.50 9.14
N ALA A 209 -10.46 -4.82 8.92
CA ALA A 209 -10.44 -5.39 7.57
C ALA A 209 -11.61 -4.87 6.72
N THR A 210 -12.79 -4.74 7.31
CA THR A 210 -13.97 -4.14 6.68
C THR A 210 -13.71 -2.68 6.32
N ALA A 211 -13.18 -1.88 7.25
CA ALA A 211 -12.85 -0.48 6.97
C ALA A 211 -11.84 -0.35 5.81
N VAL A 212 -10.81 -1.20 5.78
CA VAL A 212 -9.81 -1.21 4.70
C VAL A 212 -10.44 -1.61 3.37
N HIS A 213 -11.34 -2.60 3.35
CA HIS A 213 -12.08 -3.00 2.16
C HIS A 213 -12.91 -1.84 1.59
N GLU A 214 -13.69 -1.18 2.44
CA GLU A 214 -14.53 -0.05 2.04
C GLU A 214 -13.71 1.16 1.57
N LEU A 215 -12.58 1.45 2.23
CA LEU A 215 -11.62 2.45 1.75
C LEU A 215 -10.97 2.02 0.42
N GLY A 216 -10.84 0.72 0.17
CA GLY A 216 -10.45 0.18 -1.13
C GLY A 216 -11.41 0.63 -2.23
N HIS A 217 -12.72 0.55 -2.02
CA HIS A 217 -13.70 1.08 -2.97
C HIS A 217 -13.52 2.58 -3.20
N LEU A 218 -13.29 3.37 -2.16
CA LEU A 218 -13.10 4.81 -2.30
C LEU A 218 -11.84 5.15 -3.11
N PHE A 219 -10.69 4.61 -2.70
CA PHE A 219 -9.39 4.96 -3.30
C PHE A 219 -9.10 4.25 -4.62
N CYS A 220 -9.82 3.18 -4.96
CA CYS A 220 -9.86 2.63 -6.32
C CYS A 220 -10.83 3.38 -7.25
N HIS A 221 -11.43 4.49 -6.78
CA HIS A 221 -12.30 5.38 -7.54
C HIS A 221 -13.62 4.71 -7.98
N HIS A 222 -14.18 3.83 -7.14
CA HIS A 222 -15.48 3.19 -7.40
C HIS A 222 -16.66 4.09 -7.03
N LEU A 223 -16.42 5.16 -6.23
CA LEU A 223 -17.39 6.14 -5.80
C LEU A 223 -17.13 7.51 -6.43
N THR A 224 -18.16 8.33 -6.44
CA THR A 224 -18.04 9.73 -6.90
C THR A 224 -17.09 10.52 -6.00
N ALA A 225 -16.16 11.25 -6.62
CA ALA A 225 -15.23 12.12 -5.91
C ALA A 225 -15.94 13.33 -5.28
N VAL A 226 -15.57 13.66 -4.04
CA VAL A 226 -15.96 14.91 -3.40
C VAL A 226 -14.70 15.56 -2.80
N PRO A 227 -14.22 16.67 -3.35
CA PRO A 227 -14.77 17.41 -4.50
C PRO A 227 -14.59 16.66 -5.83
N ARG A 228 -15.50 16.90 -6.77
CA ARG A 228 -15.57 16.17 -8.07
C ARG A 228 -14.26 16.17 -8.88
N LYS A 229 -13.41 17.16 -8.68
CA LYS A 229 -12.11 17.27 -9.38
C LYS A 229 -11.04 16.30 -8.86
N ALA A 230 -11.29 15.58 -7.77
CA ALA A 230 -10.29 14.71 -7.17
C ALA A 230 -9.97 13.49 -8.03
N TRP A 231 -10.97 12.89 -8.64
CA TRP A 231 -10.85 11.78 -9.61
C TRP A 231 -12.13 11.62 -10.43
N GLU A 232 -12.03 10.89 -11.53
CA GLU A 232 -13.18 10.40 -12.29
C GLU A 232 -13.61 9.02 -11.79
N VAL A 233 -14.93 8.79 -11.70
CA VAL A 233 -15.48 7.49 -11.31
C VAL A 233 -15.16 6.45 -12.37
N ARG A 234 -14.70 5.30 -11.93
CA ARG A 234 -14.48 4.14 -12.78
C ARG A 234 -15.75 3.30 -12.86
N TYR A 235 -16.31 3.21 -14.05
CA TYR A 235 -17.52 2.41 -14.32
C TYR A 235 -17.14 0.94 -14.58
N LEU A 236 -16.96 0.19 -13.50
CA LEU A 236 -16.65 -1.24 -13.51
C LEU A 236 -17.88 -2.06 -13.14
N ASP A 237 -17.90 -3.33 -13.53
CA ASP A 237 -18.87 -4.29 -13.01
C ASP A 237 -18.61 -4.59 -11.52
N HIS A 238 -19.58 -5.21 -10.86
CA HIS A 238 -19.50 -5.50 -9.44
C HIS A 238 -18.30 -6.43 -9.11
N ALA A 239 -18.09 -7.46 -9.91
CA ALA A 239 -17.00 -8.42 -9.67
C ALA A 239 -15.61 -7.74 -9.73
N SER A 240 -15.39 -6.83 -10.67
CA SER A 240 -14.17 -6.04 -10.80
C SER A 240 -13.95 -5.13 -9.59
N LYS A 241 -15.01 -4.44 -9.13
CA LYS A 241 -14.94 -3.56 -7.95
C LYS A 241 -14.60 -4.34 -6.68
N GLU A 242 -15.31 -5.45 -6.44
CA GLU A 242 -15.04 -6.30 -5.27
C GLU A 242 -13.64 -6.90 -5.31
N PHE A 243 -13.19 -7.36 -6.47
CA PHE A 243 -11.87 -7.93 -6.61
C PHE A 243 -10.75 -6.92 -6.32
N GLU A 244 -10.91 -5.66 -6.73
CA GLU A 244 -9.96 -4.59 -6.38
C GLU A 244 -9.99 -4.28 -4.87
N ALA A 245 -11.16 -4.11 -4.27
CA ALA A 245 -11.31 -3.80 -2.84
C ALA A 245 -10.76 -4.94 -1.96
N GLU A 246 -11.04 -6.20 -2.32
CA GLU A 246 -10.49 -7.38 -1.63
C GLU A 246 -8.97 -7.48 -1.78
N SER A 247 -8.42 -7.11 -2.96
CA SER A 247 -6.96 -7.06 -3.16
C SER A 247 -6.31 -6.01 -2.27
N VAL A 248 -6.93 -4.84 -2.10
CA VAL A 248 -6.47 -3.78 -1.19
C VAL A 248 -6.51 -4.28 0.26
N SER A 249 -7.63 -4.85 0.69
CA SER A 249 -7.80 -5.40 2.04
C SER A 249 -6.76 -6.49 2.32
N TYR A 250 -6.56 -7.41 1.38
CA TYR A 250 -5.55 -8.47 1.49
C TYR A 250 -4.14 -7.91 1.72
N ILE A 251 -3.69 -6.99 0.86
CA ILE A 251 -2.32 -6.44 0.93
C ILE A 251 -2.11 -5.67 2.24
N VAL A 252 -3.03 -4.78 2.60
CA VAL A 252 -2.89 -3.94 3.79
C VAL A 252 -2.91 -4.80 5.05
N CYS A 253 -3.89 -5.68 5.20
CA CYS A 253 -4.02 -6.53 6.37
C CYS A 253 -2.87 -7.54 6.50
N ALA A 254 -2.42 -8.15 5.40
CA ALA A 254 -1.27 -9.07 5.43
C ALA A 254 0.03 -8.36 5.85
N ARG A 255 0.24 -7.11 5.42
CA ARG A 255 1.40 -6.30 5.87
C ARG A 255 1.37 -6.04 7.37
N LEU A 256 0.20 -5.90 7.95
CA LEU A 256 0.01 -5.67 9.39
C LEU A 256 -0.09 -6.98 10.20
N GLY A 257 -0.09 -8.12 9.55
CA GLY A 257 -0.26 -9.42 10.21
C GLY A 257 -1.71 -9.69 10.64
N ILE A 258 -2.68 -8.95 10.12
CA ILE A 258 -4.11 -9.11 10.41
C ILE A 258 -4.68 -10.17 9.46
N LYS A 259 -5.34 -11.17 10.01
CA LYS A 259 -6.03 -12.20 9.21
C LYS A 259 -7.36 -11.67 8.69
N THR A 260 -7.65 -11.92 7.42
CA THR A 260 -8.89 -11.52 6.75
C THR A 260 -9.46 -12.67 5.93
N THR A 261 -10.73 -12.56 5.56
CA THR A 261 -11.39 -13.46 4.60
C THR A 261 -11.07 -13.11 3.15
N SER A 262 -10.40 -11.99 2.89
CA SER A 262 -10.01 -11.54 1.55
C SER A 262 -9.15 -12.56 0.81
N ALA A 263 -8.24 -13.26 1.53
CA ALA A 263 -7.44 -14.33 0.96
C ALA A 263 -8.32 -15.48 0.42
N ASP A 264 -9.35 -15.86 1.16
CA ASP A 264 -10.29 -16.94 0.77
C ASP A 264 -11.15 -16.51 -0.41
N TYR A 265 -11.62 -15.25 -0.41
CA TYR A 265 -12.37 -14.69 -1.54
C TYR A 265 -11.55 -14.70 -2.82
N LEU A 266 -10.34 -14.12 -2.80
CA LEU A 266 -9.46 -14.04 -3.96
C LEU A 266 -9.06 -15.44 -4.47
N SER A 267 -8.68 -16.34 -3.56
CA SER A 267 -8.33 -17.72 -3.93
C SER A 267 -9.54 -18.50 -4.44
N GLY A 268 -10.72 -18.30 -3.87
CA GLY A 268 -11.98 -18.88 -4.30
C GLY A 268 -12.39 -18.40 -5.69
N TYR A 269 -12.28 -17.10 -5.94
CA TYR A 269 -12.50 -16.50 -7.25
C TYR A 269 -11.54 -17.10 -8.29
N CYS A 270 -10.26 -17.15 -7.95
CA CYS A 270 -9.22 -17.69 -8.82
C CYS A 270 -9.38 -19.19 -9.13
N LYS A 271 -9.88 -19.99 -8.20
CA LYS A 271 -10.17 -21.42 -8.42
C LYS A 271 -11.39 -21.63 -9.31
N LYS A 272 -12.41 -20.78 -9.16
CA LYS A 272 -13.65 -20.86 -9.93
C LYS A 272 -13.49 -20.31 -11.35
N ASN A 273 -12.73 -19.24 -11.49
CA ASN A 273 -12.51 -18.53 -12.75
C ASN A 273 -11.02 -18.61 -13.08
N GLN A 274 -10.65 -19.18 -14.21
CA GLN A 274 -9.25 -19.29 -14.62
C GLN A 274 -8.60 -17.93 -14.90
N THR A 275 -9.39 -16.89 -15.08
CA THR A 275 -8.96 -15.50 -15.33
C THR A 275 -9.52 -14.58 -14.26
N ILE A 276 -8.75 -13.54 -13.89
CA ILE A 276 -9.22 -12.47 -13.03
C ILE A 276 -10.10 -11.48 -13.81
N PRO A 277 -10.99 -10.71 -13.13
CA PRO A 277 -11.81 -9.69 -13.77
C PRO A 277 -10.93 -8.52 -14.29
N TYR A 278 -11.56 -7.57 -14.99
CA TYR A 278 -10.87 -6.36 -15.42
C TYR A 278 -10.58 -5.45 -14.22
N ILE A 279 -9.32 -5.26 -13.87
CA ILE A 279 -8.85 -4.49 -12.72
C ILE A 279 -7.75 -3.52 -13.09
N SER A 280 -7.52 -2.52 -12.23
CA SER A 280 -6.35 -1.65 -12.30
C SER A 280 -5.40 -1.94 -11.14
N VAL A 281 -4.30 -2.59 -11.44
CA VAL A 281 -3.23 -2.89 -10.47
C VAL A 281 -2.63 -1.59 -9.91
N GLU A 282 -2.54 -0.54 -10.72
CA GLU A 282 -2.09 0.78 -10.30
C GLU A 282 -3.00 1.38 -9.23
N ASN A 283 -4.32 1.34 -9.43
CA ASN A 283 -5.28 1.85 -8.45
C ASN A 283 -5.24 1.04 -7.16
N ILE A 284 -5.12 -0.29 -7.23
CA ILE A 284 -4.97 -1.16 -6.05
C ILE A 284 -3.76 -0.71 -5.22
N PHE A 285 -2.57 -0.57 -5.82
CA PHE A 285 -1.38 -0.20 -5.06
C PHE A 285 -1.39 1.25 -4.58
N THR A 286 -1.99 2.15 -5.35
CA THR A 286 -2.20 3.53 -4.91
C THR A 286 -3.14 3.59 -3.72
N ALA A 287 -4.25 2.86 -3.74
CA ALA A 287 -5.17 2.74 -2.62
C ALA A 287 -4.49 2.14 -1.38
N CYS A 288 -3.74 1.04 -1.55
CA CYS A 288 -2.96 0.45 -0.46
C CYS A 288 -1.99 1.47 0.17
N ASN A 289 -1.28 2.25 -0.66
CA ASN A 289 -0.35 3.25 -0.16
C ASN A 289 -1.05 4.40 0.58
N HIS A 290 -2.21 4.84 0.11
CA HIS A 290 -3.03 5.83 0.82
C HIS A 290 -3.46 5.31 2.19
N ILE A 291 -3.99 4.11 2.27
CA ILE A 291 -4.47 3.51 3.52
C ILE A 291 -3.32 3.26 4.50
N LEU A 292 -2.19 2.74 4.04
CA LEU A 292 -1.01 2.56 4.90
C LEU A 292 -0.50 3.88 5.47
N ASN A 293 -0.45 4.95 4.67
CA ASN A 293 -0.10 6.29 5.15
C ASN A 293 -1.12 6.82 6.18
N MET A 294 -2.41 6.52 6.02
CA MET A 294 -3.45 6.87 6.98
C MET A 294 -3.24 6.16 8.32
N ILE A 295 -2.87 4.88 8.28
CA ILE A 295 -2.55 4.06 9.46
C ILE A 295 -1.30 4.61 10.18
N GLU A 296 -0.31 5.05 9.46
CA GLU A 296 0.90 5.69 10.00
C GLU A 296 0.66 7.12 10.52
N GLY A 297 -0.59 7.60 10.51
CA GLY A 297 -0.96 8.95 10.95
C GLY A 297 -0.73 10.00 9.88
N THR A 298 -1.49 9.91 8.78
CA THR A 298 -1.41 10.85 7.66
C THR A 298 -1.58 12.31 8.11
N PRO A 299 -0.63 13.21 7.82
CA PRO A 299 -0.80 14.62 8.08
C PRO A 299 -2.01 15.21 7.36
N LEU A 300 -2.70 16.17 7.98
CA LEU A 300 -3.85 16.88 7.41
C LEU A 300 -3.61 17.31 5.94
N LYS A 301 -2.41 17.77 5.63
CA LYS A 301 -2.01 18.20 4.28
C LYS A 301 -1.88 17.06 3.24
N GLN A 302 -2.06 15.83 3.64
CA GLN A 302 -2.09 14.68 2.72
C GLN A 302 -3.52 14.19 2.42
N GLY A 303 -4.52 14.67 3.16
CA GLY A 303 -5.91 14.30 2.97
C GLY A 303 -6.51 14.79 1.65
N ILE A 304 -7.60 14.17 1.22
CA ILE A 304 -8.32 14.52 -0.02
C ILE A 304 -8.74 15.99 0.01
N LEU A 305 -9.30 16.47 1.13
CA LEU A 305 -9.79 17.84 1.24
C LEU A 305 -8.67 18.86 1.04
N TYR A 306 -7.52 18.66 1.64
CA TYR A 306 -6.39 19.57 1.43
C TYR A 306 -5.84 19.53 0.00
N LYS A 307 -5.76 18.36 -0.60
CA LYS A 307 -5.21 18.21 -1.97
C LYS A 307 -6.11 18.76 -3.05
N TYR A 308 -7.41 18.65 -2.89
CA TYR A 308 -8.38 18.86 -3.98
C TYR A 308 -9.46 19.90 -3.69
N ASP A 309 -9.63 20.36 -2.44
CA ASP A 309 -10.50 21.47 -2.05
C ASP A 309 -9.67 22.74 -1.83
N ASP A 310 -9.72 23.67 -2.80
CA ASP A 310 -8.91 24.89 -2.76
C ASP A 310 -9.31 25.85 -1.63
N ASN A 311 -10.58 25.81 -1.18
CA ASN A 311 -11.03 26.64 -0.05
C ASN A 311 -10.49 26.06 1.26
N PHE A 312 -10.58 24.73 1.42
CA PHE A 312 -10.04 24.05 2.58
C PHE A 312 -8.52 24.22 2.64
N LYS A 313 -7.81 24.05 1.51
CA LYS A 313 -6.36 24.25 1.42
C LYS A 313 -5.97 25.68 1.86
N ARG A 314 -6.62 26.71 1.30
CA ARG A 314 -6.37 28.11 1.67
C ARG A 314 -6.60 28.37 3.14
N TYR A 315 -7.67 27.79 3.71
CA TYR A 315 -7.97 27.91 5.13
C TYR A 315 -6.85 27.29 5.98
N ILE A 316 -6.43 26.07 5.68
CA ILE A 316 -5.36 25.36 6.41
C ILE A 316 -4.01 26.10 6.28
N ASP A 317 -3.70 26.64 5.13
CA ASP A 317 -2.44 27.38 4.91
C ASP A 317 -2.43 28.76 5.60
N SER A 318 -3.60 29.29 6.00
CA SER A 318 -3.75 30.56 6.70
C SER A 318 -3.57 30.46 8.23
N ILE A 319 -3.60 29.24 8.80
CA ILE A 319 -3.45 28.96 10.24
C ILE A 319 -2.16 28.21 10.54
#